data_dfdbae39e4ab6f90df418b2a1d2813b4
#
_entry.id   dfdbae39e4ab6f90df418b2a1d2813b4
#
_cell.length_a   1.000
_cell.length_b   1.000
_cell.length_c   1.000
_cell.angle_alpha   90.00
_cell.angle_beta   90.00
_cell.angle_gamma   90.00
#
_symmetry.space_group_name_H-M   'P 1'
#
loop_
_entity.id
_entity.type
_entity.pdbx_description
1 polymer ?
#
loop_
_entity_poly.entity_id
_entity_poly.type
_entity_poly.pdbx_seq_one_letter_code
_entity_poly.pdbx_strand_id
1 'polypeptide(L)'
;HEKLIEQLIQSRAWVDFSQGLDIRLVNKDNISLLNRVRTKAVHFAWDNPNEDLTGHFQRFLDLTAIKSSRQRRVYVLTNYGSTHEQDLYRVNTLRAMGFDPYVMIYERPTAPPVTRHLQRWVNNKRLFYAVPRFEDYIPSRKEV
;
A
#
# COMPACT_ATOMS: atom_id res chain seq x y z
N HIS A 1 -18.58 -15.04 -3.66
CA HIS A 1 -18.12 -13.75 -3.11
C HIS A 1 -19.18 -12.65 -3.22
N GLU A 2 -20.01 -12.64 -4.25
CA GLU A 2 -21.05 -11.62 -4.41
C GLU A 2 -22.06 -11.62 -3.28
N LYS A 3 -22.49 -12.80 -2.82
CA LYS A 3 -23.43 -12.93 -1.69
C LYS A 3 -22.85 -12.32 -0.40
N LEU A 4 -21.56 -12.53 -0.15
CA LEU A 4 -20.89 -11.96 1.02
C LEU A 4 -20.85 -10.43 0.94
N ILE A 5 -20.51 -9.90 -0.24
CA ILE A 5 -20.50 -8.46 -0.47
C ILE A 5 -21.90 -7.86 -0.29
N GLU A 6 -22.93 -8.51 -0.82
CA GLU A 6 -24.32 -8.06 -0.64
C GLU A 6 -24.70 -8.02 0.86
N GLN A 7 -24.31 -9.02 1.63
CA GLN A 7 -24.54 -9.04 3.09
C GLN A 7 -23.82 -7.88 3.78
N LEU A 8 -22.59 -7.57 3.38
CA LEU A 8 -21.83 -6.45 3.92
C LEU A 8 -22.50 -5.11 3.60
N ILE A 9 -23.03 -4.96 2.38
CA ILE A 9 -23.76 -3.76 1.98
C ILE A 9 -25.02 -3.60 2.84
N GLN A 10 -25.78 -4.66 3.02
CA GLN A 10 -27.03 -4.63 3.77
C GLN A 10 -26.79 -4.35 5.26
N SER A 11 -25.72 -4.85 5.82
CA SER A 11 -25.39 -4.65 7.25
C SER A 11 -25.02 -3.21 7.58
N ARG A 12 -24.60 -2.41 6.61
CA ARG A 12 -24.07 -1.05 6.77
C ARG A 12 -22.89 -0.97 7.74
N ALA A 13 -22.23 -2.09 8.02
CA ALA A 13 -21.04 -2.12 8.86
C ALA A 13 -19.84 -1.52 8.13
N TRP A 14 -18.95 -0.89 8.90
CA TRP A 14 -17.66 -0.47 8.36
C TRP A 14 -16.75 -1.69 8.19
N VAL A 15 -16.18 -1.84 7.00
CA VAL A 15 -15.40 -3.02 6.64
C VAL A 15 -13.96 -2.61 6.34
N ASP A 16 -13.02 -3.31 6.95
CA ASP A 16 -11.59 -3.21 6.64
C ASP A 16 -11.19 -4.49 5.90
N PHE A 17 -10.78 -4.34 4.63
CA PHE A 17 -10.30 -5.45 3.80
C PHE A 17 -8.81 -5.70 4.07
N SER A 18 -8.48 -6.07 5.31
CA SER A 18 -7.11 -6.20 5.81
C SER A 18 -6.34 -7.39 5.24
N GLN A 19 -7.04 -8.39 4.70
CA GLN A 19 -6.40 -9.58 4.14
C GLN A 19 -5.72 -9.31 2.78
N GLY A 20 -5.90 -8.14 2.24
CA GLY A 20 -5.36 -7.79 0.94
C GLY A 20 -6.27 -8.22 -0.21
N LEU A 21 -6.36 -7.35 -1.19
CA LEU A 21 -7.06 -7.60 -2.45
C LEU A 21 -6.02 -7.65 -3.57
N ASP A 22 -6.25 -8.51 -4.55
CA ASP A 22 -5.36 -8.57 -5.71
C ASP A 22 -5.69 -7.45 -6.67
N ILE A 23 -4.80 -6.47 -6.77
CA ILE A 23 -4.98 -5.30 -7.64
C ILE A 23 -5.16 -5.69 -9.12
N ARG A 24 -4.61 -6.82 -9.54
CA ARG A 24 -4.70 -7.28 -10.93
C ARG A 24 -6.10 -7.75 -11.31
N LEU A 25 -6.92 -8.09 -10.32
CA LEU A 25 -8.30 -8.55 -10.51
C LEU A 25 -9.32 -7.43 -10.49
N VAL A 26 -8.91 -6.20 -10.27
CA VAL A 26 -9.80 -5.03 -10.23
C VAL A 26 -10.43 -4.80 -11.61
N ASN A 27 -11.76 -4.71 -11.61
CA ASN A 27 -12.53 -4.38 -12.81
C ASN A 27 -13.74 -3.52 -12.42
N LYS A 28 -14.46 -3.04 -13.44
CA LYS A 28 -15.60 -2.16 -13.24
C LYS A 28 -16.69 -2.80 -12.38
N ASP A 29 -16.95 -4.09 -12.55
CA ASP A 29 -18.04 -4.77 -11.86
C ASP A 29 -17.74 -4.95 -10.38
N ASN A 30 -16.55 -5.48 -10.03
CA ASN A 30 -16.20 -5.71 -8.63
C ASN A 30 -15.96 -4.40 -7.85
N ILE A 31 -15.44 -3.37 -8.48
CA ILE A 31 -15.30 -2.07 -7.82
C ILE A 31 -16.65 -1.39 -7.63
N SER A 32 -17.56 -1.55 -8.56
CA SER A 32 -18.95 -1.05 -8.40
C SER A 32 -19.60 -1.64 -7.14
N LEU A 33 -19.43 -2.94 -6.91
CA LEU A 33 -19.91 -3.59 -5.68
C LEU A 33 -19.19 -3.06 -4.45
N LEU A 34 -17.87 -2.97 -4.52
CA LEU A 34 -17.06 -2.47 -3.39
C LEU A 34 -17.43 -1.04 -3.01
N ASN A 35 -17.77 -0.20 -3.98
CA ASN A 35 -18.19 1.19 -3.75
C ASN A 35 -19.49 1.30 -2.93
N ARG A 36 -20.29 0.24 -2.88
CA ARG A 36 -21.53 0.18 -2.09
C ARG A 36 -21.29 -0.26 -0.65
N VAL A 37 -20.11 -0.79 -0.33
CA VAL A 37 -19.72 -1.20 1.02
C VAL A 37 -19.18 0.02 1.78
N ARG A 38 -19.50 0.14 3.06
CA ARG A 38 -18.85 1.13 3.93
C ARG A 38 -17.42 0.66 4.20
N THR A 39 -16.49 1.10 3.40
CA THR A 39 -15.10 0.65 3.45
C THR A 39 -14.27 1.54 4.37
N LYS A 40 -13.67 0.95 5.39
CA LYS A 40 -12.72 1.61 6.27
C LYS A 40 -11.35 1.75 5.61
N ALA A 41 -10.87 0.67 5.02
CA ALA A 41 -9.63 0.64 4.26
C ALA A 41 -9.60 -0.55 3.31
N VAL A 42 -8.87 -0.41 2.21
CA VAL A 42 -8.50 -1.52 1.33
C VAL A 42 -6.98 -1.68 1.37
N HIS A 43 -6.51 -2.92 1.23
CA HIS A 43 -5.10 -3.27 1.23
C HIS A 43 -4.77 -4.03 -0.05
N PHE A 44 -3.74 -3.59 -0.73
CA PHE A 44 -3.14 -4.27 -1.87
C PHE A 44 -1.69 -4.61 -1.54
N ALA A 45 -1.00 -5.27 -2.46
CA ALA A 45 0.41 -5.57 -2.31
C ALA A 45 1.15 -5.36 -3.64
N TRP A 46 2.36 -4.85 -3.54
CA TRP A 46 3.28 -4.75 -4.66
C TRP A 46 4.61 -5.35 -4.23
N ASP A 47 4.74 -6.67 -4.40
CA ASP A 47 5.87 -7.43 -3.85
C ASP A 47 6.94 -7.72 -4.88
N ASN A 48 6.57 -7.87 -6.15
CA ASN A 48 7.53 -8.17 -7.22
C ASN A 48 8.09 -6.86 -7.81
N PRO A 49 9.40 -6.58 -7.63
CA PRO A 49 9.99 -5.35 -8.13
C PRO A 49 10.08 -5.30 -9.66
N ASN A 50 9.96 -6.46 -10.35
CA ASN A 50 10.04 -6.56 -11.80
C ASN A 50 8.67 -6.50 -12.47
N GLU A 51 7.59 -6.40 -11.70
CA GLU A 51 6.22 -6.30 -12.21
C GLU A 51 5.74 -4.86 -12.10
N ASP A 52 5.32 -4.29 -13.21
CA ASP A 52 4.73 -2.95 -13.21
C ASP A 52 3.22 -3.05 -12.98
N LEU A 53 2.80 -2.66 -11.80
CA LEU A 53 1.39 -2.64 -11.40
C LEU A 53 0.73 -1.26 -11.53
N THR A 54 1.44 -0.26 -12.04
CA THR A 54 0.94 1.14 -12.07
C THR A 54 -0.36 1.28 -12.84
N GLY A 55 -0.51 0.56 -13.96
CA GLY A 55 -1.75 0.55 -14.74
C GLY A 55 -2.93 -0.02 -13.96
N HIS A 56 -2.71 -1.06 -13.17
CA HIS A 56 -3.74 -1.66 -12.32
C HIS A 56 -4.14 -0.72 -11.18
N PHE A 57 -3.18 -0.08 -10.54
CA PHE A 57 -3.44 0.91 -9.50
C PHE A 57 -4.20 2.11 -10.06
N GLN A 58 -3.84 2.58 -11.25
CA GLN A 58 -4.56 3.69 -11.89
C GLN A 58 -6.01 3.31 -12.21
N ARG A 59 -6.25 2.09 -12.68
CA ARG A 59 -7.60 1.60 -12.94
C ARG A 59 -8.45 1.60 -11.66
N PHE A 60 -7.86 1.17 -10.54
CA PHE A 60 -8.55 1.24 -9.25
C PHE A 60 -8.92 2.68 -8.90
N LEU A 61 -7.99 3.62 -9.04
CA LEU A 61 -8.24 5.04 -8.75
C LEU A 61 -9.37 5.61 -9.63
N ASP A 62 -9.43 5.21 -10.89
CA ASP A 62 -10.45 5.70 -11.82
C ASP A 62 -11.86 5.18 -11.47
N LEU A 63 -11.95 4.04 -10.80
CA LEU A 63 -13.23 3.35 -10.53
C LEU A 63 -13.69 3.48 -9.09
N THR A 64 -12.80 3.71 -8.13
CA THR A 64 -13.15 3.68 -6.71
C THR A 64 -13.86 4.94 -6.25
N ALA A 65 -14.79 4.76 -5.29
CA ALA A 65 -15.39 5.86 -4.54
C ALA A 65 -14.56 6.28 -3.33
N ILE A 66 -13.51 5.52 -2.98
CA ILE A 66 -12.62 5.83 -1.86
C ILE A 66 -11.71 6.99 -2.25
N LYS A 67 -11.82 8.12 -1.54
CA LYS A 67 -11.11 9.35 -1.90
C LYS A 67 -9.87 9.64 -1.06
N SER A 68 -9.74 9.02 0.12
CA SER A 68 -8.59 9.26 1.00
C SER A 68 -7.46 8.31 0.69
N SER A 69 -6.26 8.84 0.45
CA SER A 69 -5.06 8.03 0.25
C SER A 69 -4.79 7.09 1.44
N ARG A 70 -5.10 7.52 2.64
CA ARG A 70 -4.89 6.72 3.86
C ARG A 70 -5.77 5.49 3.96
N GLN A 71 -6.84 5.43 3.18
CA GLN A 71 -7.72 4.27 3.08
C GLN A 71 -7.31 3.31 1.97
N ARG A 72 -6.35 3.71 1.13
CA ARG A 72 -5.83 2.91 0.00
C ARG A 72 -4.42 2.48 0.31
N ARG A 73 -4.29 1.41 1.09
CA ARG A 73 -3.00 0.92 1.59
C ARG A 73 -2.39 -0.11 0.66
N VAL A 74 -1.08 -0.07 0.51
CA VAL A 74 -0.33 -1.02 -0.32
C VAL A 74 0.88 -1.51 0.45
N TYR A 75 0.94 -2.82 0.70
CA TYR A 75 2.13 -3.44 1.26
C TYR A 75 3.21 -3.56 0.20
N VAL A 76 4.43 -3.19 0.56
CA VAL A 76 5.60 -3.29 -0.30
C VAL A 76 6.60 -4.21 0.39
N LEU A 77 6.80 -5.41 -0.17
CA LEU A 77 7.79 -6.35 0.35
C LEU A 77 9.18 -5.94 -0.14
N THR A 78 10.07 -5.71 0.80
CA THR A 78 11.44 -5.25 0.54
C THR A 78 12.44 -6.34 0.90
N ASN A 79 13.68 -6.23 0.40
CA ASN A 79 14.76 -7.19 0.66
C ASN A 79 14.43 -8.63 0.19
N TYR A 80 13.54 -8.76 -0.77
CA TYR A 80 13.16 -10.05 -1.36
C TYR A 80 13.46 -10.02 -2.86
N GLY A 81 14.73 -10.34 -3.21
CA GLY A 81 15.18 -10.27 -4.60
C GLY A 81 15.13 -8.84 -5.18
N SER A 82 15.11 -7.82 -4.33
CA SER A 82 15.02 -6.43 -4.75
C SER A 82 16.19 -5.61 -4.22
N THR A 83 16.51 -4.53 -4.93
CA THR A 83 17.46 -3.52 -4.49
C THR A 83 16.76 -2.42 -3.71
N HIS A 84 17.53 -1.62 -2.95
CA HIS A 84 16.99 -0.46 -2.28
C HIS A 84 16.32 0.51 -3.26
N GLU A 85 16.93 0.73 -4.41
CA GLU A 85 16.39 1.61 -5.45
C GLU A 85 15.03 1.12 -5.97
N GLN A 86 14.87 -0.18 -6.14
CA GLN A 86 13.59 -0.78 -6.53
C GLN A 86 12.55 -0.64 -5.44
N ASP A 87 12.94 -0.83 -4.18
CA ASP A 87 12.04 -0.67 -3.03
C ASP A 87 11.57 0.78 -2.91
N LEU A 88 12.50 1.73 -2.99
CA LEU A 88 12.20 3.16 -2.92
C LEU A 88 11.35 3.62 -4.09
N TYR A 89 11.61 3.11 -5.29
CA TYR A 89 10.81 3.42 -6.48
C TYR A 89 9.34 3.05 -6.28
N ARG A 90 9.06 1.85 -5.76
CA ARG A 90 7.68 1.42 -5.52
C ARG A 90 6.99 2.31 -4.47
N VAL A 91 7.69 2.62 -3.39
CA VAL A 91 7.16 3.50 -2.33
C VAL A 91 6.84 4.89 -2.90
N ASN A 92 7.77 5.51 -3.61
CA ASN A 92 7.59 6.85 -4.16
C ASN A 92 6.49 6.89 -5.24
N THR A 93 6.42 5.84 -6.06
CA THR A 93 5.38 5.73 -7.10
C THR A 93 4.00 5.64 -6.47
N LEU A 94 3.83 4.78 -5.46
CA LEU A 94 2.56 4.65 -4.76
C LEU A 94 2.14 5.95 -4.09
N ARG A 95 3.07 6.62 -3.43
CA ARG A 95 2.80 7.91 -2.80
C ARG A 95 2.33 8.94 -3.83
N ALA A 96 3.04 9.05 -4.94
CA ALA A 96 2.71 10.01 -6.00
C ALA A 96 1.33 9.72 -6.62
N MET A 97 0.93 8.46 -6.67
CA MET A 97 -0.38 8.05 -7.18
C MET A 97 -1.52 8.25 -6.18
N GLY A 98 -1.22 8.52 -4.92
CA GLY A 98 -2.24 8.72 -3.88
C GLY A 98 -2.60 7.47 -3.11
N PHE A 99 -1.67 6.52 -2.99
CA PHE A 99 -1.79 5.37 -2.11
C PHE A 99 -0.96 5.57 -0.84
N ASP A 100 -1.25 4.76 0.17
CA ASP A 100 -0.55 4.76 1.46
C ASP A 100 0.35 3.52 1.53
N PRO A 101 1.67 3.65 1.23
CA PRO A 101 2.56 2.50 1.23
C PRO A 101 2.89 2.06 2.66
N TYR A 102 3.09 0.76 2.83
CA TYR A 102 3.51 0.16 4.08
C TYR A 102 4.60 -0.88 3.80
N VAL A 103 5.79 -0.66 4.35
CA VAL A 103 6.97 -1.49 4.04
C VAL A 103 7.02 -2.70 4.98
N MET A 104 7.16 -3.88 4.36
CA MET A 104 7.47 -5.13 5.04
C MET A 104 8.85 -5.60 4.60
N ILE A 105 9.66 -6.11 5.54
CA ILE A 105 11.02 -6.54 5.26
C ILE A 105 11.10 -8.07 5.31
N TYR A 106 11.51 -8.67 4.20
CA TYR A 106 11.83 -10.09 4.17
C TYR A 106 13.14 -10.34 4.92
N GLU A 107 13.13 -11.30 5.84
CA GLU A 107 14.28 -11.62 6.68
C GLU A 107 14.94 -10.37 7.29
N ARG A 108 14.19 -9.63 8.08
CA ARG A 108 14.63 -8.37 8.68
C ARG A 108 16.01 -8.43 9.34
N PRO A 109 16.41 -9.51 10.04
CA PRO A 109 17.74 -9.58 10.66
C PRO A 109 18.90 -9.49 9.66
N THR A 110 18.70 -9.92 8.41
CA THR A 110 19.72 -9.88 7.35
C THR A 110 19.62 -8.65 6.46
N ALA A 111 18.59 -7.83 6.65
CA ALA A 111 18.37 -6.65 5.82
C ALA A 111 19.46 -5.59 6.07
N PRO A 112 19.92 -4.91 5.00
CA PRO A 112 20.86 -3.81 5.17
C PRO A 112 20.21 -2.65 5.95
N PRO A 113 21.02 -1.83 6.66
CA PRO A 113 20.49 -0.72 7.45
C PRO A 113 19.58 0.23 6.66
N VAL A 114 19.88 0.48 5.38
CA VAL A 114 19.05 1.36 4.54
C VAL A 114 17.62 0.84 4.39
N THR A 115 17.42 -0.47 4.34
CA THR A 115 16.08 -1.08 4.27
C THR A 115 15.31 -0.84 5.55
N ARG A 116 15.97 -0.97 6.71
CA ARG A 116 15.33 -0.69 8.01
C ARG A 116 14.98 0.80 8.14
N HIS A 117 15.86 1.69 7.64
CA HIS A 117 15.57 3.12 7.61
C HIS A 117 14.38 3.44 6.72
N LEU A 118 14.29 2.79 5.57
CA LEU A 118 13.14 2.93 4.66
C LEU A 118 11.84 2.51 5.36
N GLN A 119 11.84 1.37 6.04
CA GLN A 119 10.68 0.91 6.79
C GLN A 119 10.27 1.93 7.86
N ARG A 120 11.22 2.44 8.62
CA ARG A 120 10.95 3.41 9.68
C ARG A 120 10.32 4.67 9.11
N TRP A 121 10.89 5.20 8.03
CA TRP A 121 10.38 6.42 7.40
C TRP A 121 8.98 6.23 6.84
N VAL A 122 8.75 5.16 6.09
CA VAL A 122 7.46 4.91 5.42
C VAL A 122 6.36 4.62 6.43
N ASN A 123 6.64 3.75 7.41
CA ASN A 123 5.60 3.22 8.29
C ASN A 123 5.24 4.18 9.42
N ASN A 124 6.13 5.09 9.78
CA ASN A 124 5.77 6.20 10.66
C ASN A 124 5.20 7.34 9.82
N LYS A 125 3.89 7.45 9.77
CA LYS A 125 3.22 8.40 8.89
C LYS A 125 3.50 9.86 9.24
N ARG A 126 3.80 10.15 10.49
CA ARG A 126 4.24 11.50 10.87
C ARG A 126 5.57 11.85 10.21
N LEU A 127 6.54 10.93 10.20
CA LEU A 127 7.80 11.11 9.49
C LEU A 127 7.60 11.16 7.98
N PHE A 128 6.82 10.24 7.45
CA PHE A 128 6.60 10.11 6.01
C PHE A 128 6.03 11.39 5.39
N TYR A 129 5.09 12.03 6.08
CA TYR A 129 4.50 13.27 5.60
C TYR A 129 5.32 14.52 5.94
N ALA A 130 6.06 14.50 7.05
CA ALA A 130 6.91 15.62 7.45
C ALA A 130 8.22 15.70 6.65
N VAL A 131 8.73 14.54 6.20
CA VAL A 131 9.97 14.44 5.42
C VAL A 131 9.61 13.84 4.05
N PRO A 132 9.33 14.68 3.03
CA PRO A 132 8.79 14.20 1.74
C PRO A 132 9.76 13.33 0.93
N ARG A 133 11.06 13.45 1.17
CA ARG A 133 12.08 12.70 0.42
C ARG A 133 12.87 11.83 1.38
N PHE A 134 13.04 10.55 1.01
CA PHE A 134 13.83 9.62 1.82
C PHE A 134 15.25 10.10 2.07
N GLU A 135 15.86 10.78 1.07
CA GLU A 135 17.21 11.31 1.17
C GLU A 135 17.37 12.35 2.28
N ASP A 136 16.29 13.01 2.66
CA ASP A 136 16.28 14.01 3.72
C ASP A 136 15.97 13.43 5.10
N TYR A 137 15.66 12.12 5.16
CA TYR A 137 15.41 11.43 6.42
C TYR A 137 16.74 11.13 7.13
N ILE A 138 16.85 11.61 8.36
CA ILE A 138 18.03 11.40 9.20
C ILE A 138 17.66 10.41 10.32
N PRO A 139 18.17 9.17 10.29
CA PRO A 139 17.89 8.18 11.32
C PRO A 139 18.40 8.63 12.69
N SER A 140 17.65 8.33 13.75
CA SER A 140 18.12 8.56 15.11
C SER A 140 19.22 7.56 15.47
N ARG A 141 20.02 7.88 16.51
CA ARG A 141 21.08 6.97 16.99
C ARG A 141 20.54 5.60 17.40
N LYS A 142 19.27 5.52 17.80
CA LYS A 142 18.62 4.25 18.17
C LYS A 142 18.26 3.38 16.98
N GLU A 143 18.27 3.93 15.78
CA GLU A 143 17.87 3.25 14.55
C GLU A 143 19.05 2.74 13.72
N VAL A 144 20.25 3.07 14.14
CA VAL A 144 21.50 2.70 13.44
C VAL A 144 22.02 1.34 13.92
#